data_671e1dc470b53a432998b513b4dcad0d
#
_entry.id   671e1dc470b53a432998b513b4dcad0d
#
_cell.length_a   1.000
_cell.length_b   1.000
_cell.length_c   1.000
_cell.angle_alpha   90.00
_cell.angle_beta   90.00
_cell.angle_gamma   90.00
#
_symmetry.space_group_name_H-M   'P 1'
#
loop_
_entity.id
_entity.type
_entity.pdbx_description
1 polymer ?
#
loop_
_entity_poly.entity_id
_entity_poly.type
_entity_poly.pdbx_seq_one_letter_code
_entity_poly.pdbx_strand_id
1 'polypeptide(L)'
;MKKIEIYTTNYCPFCVKAKSLLNKKKIKFYEIDVSNDEALREKMSAMANGARSVPQIFADNILIGDCDKIHKLDNEKKLDKLLGLEQKA
;
A
#
# COMPACT_ATOMS: atom_id res chain seq x y z
N MET A 1 -3.81 -14.26 5.93
CA MET A 1 -3.30 -12.92 5.60
C MET A 1 -4.24 -12.25 4.63
N LYS A 2 -4.40 -10.95 4.75
CA LYS A 2 -5.26 -10.18 3.85
C LYS A 2 -4.61 -10.03 2.48
N LYS A 3 -5.41 -9.76 1.47
CA LYS A 3 -4.92 -9.46 0.12
C LYS A 3 -4.37 -8.03 0.13
N ILE A 4 -3.07 -7.92 -0.11
CA ILE A 4 -2.39 -6.62 -0.08
C ILE A 4 -2.19 -6.15 -1.51
N GLU A 5 -2.64 -4.94 -1.80
CA GLU A 5 -2.48 -4.32 -3.11
C GLU A 5 -1.81 -2.96 -2.94
N ILE A 6 -0.89 -2.66 -3.82
CA ILE A 6 -0.24 -1.35 -3.84
C ILE A 6 -0.40 -0.73 -5.23
N TYR A 7 -0.94 0.47 -5.27
CA TYR A 7 -1.07 1.24 -6.51
C TYR A 7 0.15 2.12 -6.68
N THR A 8 0.76 2.06 -7.85
CA THR A 8 2.04 2.71 -8.12
C THR A 8 2.04 3.39 -9.48
N THR A 9 3.11 4.15 -9.75
CA THR A 9 3.43 4.59 -11.11
C THR A 9 4.86 4.15 -11.43
N ASN A 10 5.21 4.19 -12.72
CA ASN A 10 6.53 3.72 -13.16
C ASN A 10 7.69 4.59 -12.69
N TYR A 11 7.43 5.80 -12.23
CA TYR A 11 8.48 6.71 -11.77
C TYR A 11 8.10 7.29 -10.42
N CYS A 12 8.31 6.52 -9.37
CA CYS A 12 7.84 6.91 -8.05
C CYS A 12 8.80 6.43 -6.97
N PRO A 13 9.68 7.32 -6.46
CA PRO A 13 10.59 6.95 -5.38
C PRO A 13 9.87 6.48 -4.11
N PHE A 14 8.75 7.09 -3.79
CA PHE A 14 7.96 6.68 -2.61
C PHE A 14 7.34 5.31 -2.81
N CYS A 15 6.99 4.96 -4.05
CA CYS A 15 6.51 3.61 -4.35
C CYS A 15 7.61 2.58 -4.11
N VAL A 16 8.85 2.90 -4.50
CA VAL A 16 9.99 2.04 -4.25
C VAL A 16 10.19 1.84 -2.75
N LYS A 17 10.12 2.92 -1.97
CA LYS A 17 10.27 2.83 -0.51
C LYS A 17 9.18 1.98 0.13
N ALA A 18 7.93 2.15 -0.33
CA ALA A 18 6.81 1.37 0.20
C ALA A 18 6.97 -0.11 -0.11
N LYS A 19 7.35 -0.43 -1.35
CA LYS A 19 7.58 -1.82 -1.74
C LYS A 19 8.74 -2.42 -0.96
N SER A 20 9.80 -1.64 -0.72
CA SER A 20 10.93 -2.12 0.08
C SER A 20 10.51 -2.51 1.49
N LEU A 21 9.65 -1.71 2.11
CA LEU A 21 9.16 -2.04 3.44
C LEU A 21 8.37 -3.34 3.42
N LEU A 22 7.46 -3.48 2.46
CA LEU A 22 6.66 -4.70 2.35
C LEU A 22 7.54 -5.93 2.10
N ASN A 23 8.55 -5.79 1.23
CA ASN A 23 9.48 -6.87 0.95
C ASN A 23 10.33 -7.23 2.17
N LYS A 24 10.78 -6.24 2.91
CA LYS A 24 11.54 -6.45 4.14
C LYS A 24 10.75 -7.25 5.16
N LYS A 25 9.44 -7.02 5.21
CA LYS A 25 8.55 -7.74 6.11
C LYS A 25 8.08 -9.07 5.52
N LYS A 26 8.55 -9.41 4.31
CA LYS A 26 8.20 -10.64 3.60
C LYS A 26 6.69 -10.74 3.33
N ILE A 27 6.09 -9.60 3.06
CA ILE A 27 4.67 -9.51 2.74
C ILE A 27 4.48 -9.67 1.25
N LYS A 28 3.64 -10.60 0.86
CA LYS A 28 3.27 -10.78 -0.54
C LYS A 28 2.22 -9.74 -0.91
N PHE A 29 2.43 -9.04 -2.01
CA PHE A 29 1.51 -8.00 -2.44
C PHE A 29 1.35 -8.02 -3.96
N TYR A 30 0.27 -7.42 -4.44
CA TYR A 30 0.02 -7.23 -5.86
C TYR A 30 0.25 -5.77 -6.18
N GLU A 31 1.06 -5.52 -7.20
CA GLU A 31 1.34 -4.15 -7.65
C GLU A 31 0.43 -3.81 -8.82
N ILE A 32 -0.23 -2.65 -8.74
CA ILE A 32 -1.12 -2.16 -9.79
C ILE A 32 -0.56 -0.84 -10.30
N ASP A 33 0.00 -0.86 -11.50
CA ASP A 33 0.60 0.32 -12.12
C ASP A 33 -0.49 1.15 -12.79
N VAL A 34 -0.64 2.40 -12.34
CA VAL A 34 -1.66 3.30 -12.88
C VAL A 34 -1.05 4.40 -13.76
N SER A 35 0.22 4.24 -14.17
CA SER A 35 0.93 5.27 -14.94
C SER A 35 0.20 5.71 -16.18
N ASN A 36 -0.39 4.77 -16.91
CA ASN A 36 -1.05 5.04 -18.18
C ASN A 36 -2.52 4.60 -18.16
N ASP A 37 -3.12 4.58 -16.98
CA ASP A 37 -4.50 4.11 -16.84
C ASP A 37 -5.26 5.04 -15.89
N GLU A 38 -5.86 6.08 -16.49
CA GLU A 38 -6.59 7.08 -15.71
C GLU A 38 -7.80 6.46 -15.01
N ALA A 39 -8.48 5.49 -15.64
CA ALA A 39 -9.62 4.85 -15.02
C ALA A 39 -9.24 4.11 -13.75
N LEU A 40 -8.10 3.39 -13.77
CA LEU A 40 -7.59 2.74 -12.57
C LEU A 40 -7.18 3.76 -11.51
N ARG A 41 -6.60 4.88 -11.94
CA ARG A 41 -6.19 5.92 -10.99
C ARG A 41 -7.40 6.55 -10.32
N GLU A 42 -8.47 6.76 -11.06
CA GLU A 42 -9.72 7.27 -10.49
C GLU A 42 -10.32 6.27 -9.51
N LYS A 43 -10.27 4.99 -9.85
CA LYS A 43 -10.75 3.95 -8.93
C LYS A 43 -9.94 3.97 -7.64
N MET A 44 -8.60 4.04 -7.75
CA MET A 44 -7.73 4.17 -6.59
C MET A 44 -8.11 5.38 -5.74
N SER A 45 -8.28 6.54 -6.39
CA SER A 45 -8.61 7.78 -5.68
C SER A 45 -9.94 7.66 -4.93
N ALA A 46 -10.94 7.07 -5.57
CA ALA A 46 -12.24 6.86 -4.93
C ALA A 46 -12.11 6.00 -3.67
N MET A 47 -11.23 4.99 -3.71
CA MET A 47 -11.00 4.11 -2.57
C MET A 47 -10.07 4.72 -1.53
N ALA A 48 -9.33 5.75 -1.89
CA ALA A 48 -8.34 6.42 -1.04
C ALA A 48 -8.82 7.79 -0.55
N ASN A 49 -10.14 7.96 -0.39
CA ASN A 49 -10.74 9.19 0.13
C ASN A 49 -10.41 10.41 -0.73
N GLY A 50 -10.29 10.22 -2.04
CA GLY A 50 -10.01 11.29 -2.99
C GLY A 50 -8.54 11.54 -3.27
N ALA A 51 -7.63 10.83 -2.63
CA ALA A 51 -6.20 11.02 -2.84
C ALA A 51 -5.78 10.44 -4.19
N ARG A 52 -5.07 11.24 -4.99
CA ARG A 52 -4.58 10.81 -6.30
C ARG A 52 -3.09 10.50 -6.31
N SER A 53 -2.42 10.70 -5.19
CA SER A 53 -1.00 10.42 -5.07
C SER A 53 -0.74 8.92 -4.98
N VAL A 54 0.46 8.51 -5.33
CA VAL A 54 0.92 7.14 -5.19
C VAL A 54 2.17 7.14 -4.30
N PRO A 55 2.45 6.05 -3.60
CA PRO A 55 1.71 4.79 -3.57
C PRO A 55 0.47 4.87 -2.68
N GLN A 56 -0.51 4.01 -2.95
CA GLN A 56 -1.64 3.80 -2.04
C GLN A 56 -1.75 2.30 -1.78
N ILE A 57 -1.79 1.92 -0.53
CA ILE A 57 -1.76 0.52 -0.11
C ILE A 57 -3.10 0.14 0.50
N PHE A 58 -3.61 -1.01 0.07
CA PHE A 58 -4.90 -1.53 0.53
C PHE A 58 -4.73 -2.96 1.05
N ALA A 59 -5.50 -3.28 2.08
CA ALA A 59 -5.60 -4.65 2.60
C ALA A 59 -7.07 -5.05 2.51
N ASP A 60 -7.37 -6.08 1.71
CA ASP A 60 -8.75 -6.52 1.44
C ASP A 60 -9.64 -5.35 1.03
N ASN A 61 -9.14 -4.50 0.13
CA ASN A 61 -9.83 -3.32 -0.42
C ASN A 61 -10.07 -2.21 0.60
N ILE A 62 -9.42 -2.28 1.76
CA ILE A 62 -9.51 -1.22 2.77
C ILE A 62 -8.20 -0.44 2.79
N LEU A 63 -8.30 0.87 2.69
CA LEU A 63 -7.14 1.75 2.65
C LEU A 63 -6.30 1.63 3.92
N ILE A 64 -5.02 1.33 3.73
CA ILE A 64 -4.04 1.38 4.82
C ILE A 64 -3.33 2.73 4.81
N GLY A 65 -2.95 3.19 3.62
CA GLY A 65 -2.34 4.50 3.48
C GLY A 65 -1.27 4.56 2.41
N ASP A 66 -0.54 5.67 2.41
CA ASP A 66 0.57 5.91 1.51
C ASP A 66 1.90 5.47 2.15
N CYS A 67 3.02 5.83 1.51
CA CYS A 67 4.34 5.46 2.00
C CYS A 67 4.60 5.96 3.42
N ASP A 68 4.34 7.24 3.67
CA ASP A 68 4.56 7.83 5.01
C ASP A 68 3.70 7.14 6.05
N LYS A 69 2.46 6.88 5.70
CA LYS A 69 1.51 6.26 6.63
C LYS A 69 1.93 4.85 7.01
N ILE A 70 2.36 4.03 6.04
CA ILE A 70 2.75 2.65 6.37
C ILE A 70 4.04 2.62 7.18
N HIS A 71 4.97 3.55 6.93
CA HIS A 71 6.18 3.62 7.74
C HIS A 71 5.87 4.04 9.17
N LYS A 72 4.96 5.00 9.33
CA LYS A 72 4.52 5.42 10.65
C LYS A 72 3.84 4.28 11.39
N LEU A 73 2.95 3.57 10.73
CA LEU A 73 2.27 2.43 11.34
C LEU A 73 3.24 1.33 11.72
N ASP A 74 4.28 1.11 10.90
CA ASP A 74 5.29 0.11 11.22
C ASP A 74 6.10 0.52 12.44
N ASN A 75 6.48 1.80 12.53
CA ASN A 75 7.20 2.32 13.70
C ASN A 75 6.37 2.20 14.97
N GLU A 76 5.06 2.32 14.86
CA GLU A 76 4.14 2.16 15.98
C GLU A 76 3.76 0.71 16.25
N LYS A 77 4.31 -0.22 15.47
CA LYS A 77 4.04 -1.66 15.57
C LYS A 77 2.57 -2.01 15.34
N LYS A 78 1.91 -1.23 14.48
CA LYS A 78 0.50 -1.42 14.14
C LYS A 78 0.30 -1.98 12.73
N LEU A 79 1.32 -1.90 11.88
CA LEU A 79 1.18 -2.25 10.47
C LEU A 79 0.85 -3.72 10.28
N ASP A 80 1.57 -4.59 10.96
CA ASP A 80 1.40 -6.03 10.79
C ASP A 80 -0.05 -6.46 11.03
N LYS A 81 -0.66 -5.94 12.08
CA LYS A 81 -2.05 -6.25 12.40
C LYS A 81 -2.99 -5.80 11.30
N LEU A 82 -2.77 -4.59 10.77
CA LEU A 82 -3.61 -4.04 9.71
C LEU A 82 -3.49 -4.83 8.41
N LEU A 83 -2.32 -5.41 8.16
CA LEU A 83 -2.08 -6.22 6.97
C LEU A 83 -2.53 -7.68 7.16
N GLY A 84 -3.03 -8.01 8.34
CA GLY A 84 -3.52 -9.36 8.61
C GLY A 84 -2.42 -10.36 8.93
N LEU A 85 -1.23 -9.89 9.27
CA LEU A 85 -0.15 -10.77 9.70
C LEU A 85 -0.39 -11.14 11.16
N GLU A 86 -0.41 -12.44 11.45
CA GLU A 86 -0.56 -12.88 12.81
C GLU A 86 0.80 -12.88 13.49
N GLN A 87 0.84 -12.22 14.63
CA GLN A 87 2.00 -12.25 15.50
C GLN A 87 1.77 -13.30 16.57
N LYS A 88 2.55 -14.34 16.50
CA LYS A 88 2.50 -15.32 17.57
C LYS A 88 3.53 -14.95 18.61
N ALA A 89 3.06 -14.81 19.79
CA ALA A 89 3.92 -14.54 20.92
C ALA A 89 4.86 -15.72 21.18
#